data_e129111364c73d71d7c3d93e35fff728
#
_entry.id   e129111364c73d71d7c3d93e35fff728
#
_cell.length_a   1.000
_cell.length_b   1.000
_cell.length_c   1.000
_cell.angle_alpha   90.00
_cell.angle_beta   90.00
_cell.angle_gamma   90.00
#
_symmetry.space_group_name_H-M   'P 1'
#
loop_
_entity.id
_entity.type
_entity.pdbx_description
1 polymer ?
#
loop_
_entity_poly.entity_id
_entity_poly.type
_entity_poly.pdbx_seq_one_letter_code
_entity_poly.pdbx_strand_id
1 'polypeptide(L)'
;MISVIIPTADRPGPLHRALRSLARQTFRNFEAIVVRDAGPPVRSVVDSWKPDLALTLIDIEPRQGVSHARNTGLAAARGEYVAFLDDDDIFLPGHLEAAHHALKDGRADAVYGGALVSPRWIEDLPRDDPGSLQRKDYVFNDAYLLVANYVHTGSIVARNFSSTTARFDEEMTHCEDWDLWLTLRRMAGYDFAFLGDITCVYHQLQRPSAVSSAYLTSPTPFTRARSHLYGKWPTSDPLVVAYREWFRRFDTRLDSHIDHGRPVPPHVYERAVRGLRSGFLASAPPSAQLLADLLPAAEPTGTLAGRPEGQPLGVVHAAR
;
A
#
# COMPACT_ATOMS: atom_id res chain seq x y z
N MET A 1 17.30 -0.04 -19.14
CA MET A 1 15.88 0.17 -19.43
C MET A 1 15.04 -0.28 -18.25
N ILE A 2 13.95 0.44 -17.94
CA ILE A 2 12.99 0.08 -16.87
C ILE A 2 11.67 -0.34 -17.53
N SER A 3 11.04 -1.43 -17.08
CA SER A 3 9.66 -1.79 -17.43
C SER A 3 8.73 -1.36 -16.29
N VAL A 4 7.79 -0.45 -16.57
CA VAL A 4 6.78 0.01 -15.61
C VAL A 4 5.50 -0.79 -15.83
N ILE A 5 5.06 -1.54 -14.83
CA ILE A 5 3.89 -2.41 -14.87
C ILE A 5 2.72 -1.69 -14.20
N ILE A 6 1.60 -1.56 -14.94
CA ILE A 6 0.42 -0.80 -14.51
C ILE A 6 -0.79 -1.74 -14.54
N PRO A 7 -1.17 -2.36 -13.42
CA PRO A 7 -2.43 -3.08 -13.33
C PRO A 7 -3.60 -2.07 -13.36
N THR A 8 -4.68 -2.39 -14.06
CA THR A 8 -5.89 -1.55 -14.08
C THR A 8 -7.15 -2.40 -14.22
N ALA A 9 -8.22 -1.99 -13.53
CA ALA A 9 -9.53 -2.59 -13.64
C ALA A 9 -10.61 -1.51 -13.44
N ASP A 10 -11.54 -1.39 -14.41
CA ASP A 10 -12.71 -0.48 -14.33
C ASP A 10 -12.38 1.02 -14.15
N ARG A 11 -11.13 1.48 -14.37
CA ARG A 11 -10.68 2.83 -13.98
C ARG A 11 -9.94 3.61 -15.08
N PRO A 12 -10.59 3.92 -16.23
CA PRO A 12 -9.92 4.63 -17.33
C PRO A 12 -9.42 6.05 -16.97
N GLY A 13 -10.14 6.76 -16.09
CA GLY A 13 -9.75 8.11 -15.68
C GLY A 13 -8.48 8.14 -14.80
N PRO A 14 -8.40 7.36 -13.73
CA PRO A 14 -7.17 7.13 -12.97
C PRO A 14 -6.00 6.70 -13.85
N LEU A 15 -6.17 5.67 -14.71
CA LEU A 15 -5.14 5.22 -15.63
C LEU A 15 -4.57 6.36 -16.49
N HIS A 16 -5.42 7.26 -16.98
CA HIS A 16 -4.95 8.43 -17.74
C HIS A 16 -3.98 9.30 -16.93
N ARG A 17 -4.21 9.47 -15.62
CA ARG A 17 -3.33 10.25 -14.74
C ARG A 17 -2.01 9.53 -14.46
N ALA A 18 -2.06 8.22 -14.25
CA ALA A 18 -0.85 7.42 -14.10
C ALA A 18 0.03 7.52 -15.36
N LEU A 19 -0.54 7.35 -16.55
CA LEU A 19 0.18 7.49 -17.83
C LEU A 19 0.73 8.91 -18.03
N ARG A 20 -0.04 9.96 -17.67
CA ARG A 20 0.44 11.34 -17.69
C ARG A 20 1.66 11.54 -16.80
N SER A 21 1.71 10.89 -15.63
CA SER A 21 2.87 10.97 -14.73
C SER A 21 4.12 10.32 -15.34
N LEU A 22 3.94 9.25 -16.12
CA LEU A 22 5.02 8.63 -16.89
C LEU A 22 5.51 9.52 -18.04
N ALA A 23 4.61 10.19 -18.74
CA ALA A 23 5.00 11.12 -19.80
C ALA A 23 5.83 12.31 -19.28
N ARG A 24 5.74 12.62 -17.98
CA ARG A 24 6.50 13.67 -17.28
C ARG A 24 7.83 13.21 -16.68
N GLN A 25 8.18 11.92 -16.78
CA GLN A 25 9.45 11.42 -16.24
C GLN A 25 10.65 12.04 -16.97
N THR A 26 11.69 12.40 -16.21
CA THR A 26 12.97 12.90 -16.76
C THR A 26 13.78 11.77 -17.40
N PHE A 27 13.73 10.57 -16.87
CA PHE A 27 14.31 9.37 -17.45
C PHE A 27 13.42 8.84 -18.56
N ARG A 28 13.96 8.64 -19.79
CA ARG A 28 13.18 8.26 -20.98
C ARG A 28 13.38 6.82 -21.45
N ASN A 29 14.41 6.11 -20.94
CA ASN A 29 14.68 4.73 -21.36
C ASN A 29 13.82 3.74 -20.55
N PHE A 30 12.51 3.79 -20.76
CA PHE A 30 11.55 2.87 -20.16
C PHE A 30 10.45 2.48 -21.13
N GLU A 31 9.80 1.37 -20.85
CA GLU A 31 8.52 0.95 -21.44
C GLU A 31 7.46 0.91 -20.35
N ALA A 32 6.18 1.03 -20.72
CA ALA A 32 5.08 0.82 -19.80
C ALA A 32 4.16 -0.28 -20.30
N ILE A 33 3.82 -1.20 -19.41
CA ILE A 33 2.99 -2.38 -19.66
C ILE A 33 1.69 -2.22 -18.87
N VAL A 34 0.64 -1.82 -19.55
CA VAL A 34 -0.71 -1.72 -18.98
C VAL A 34 -1.35 -3.10 -19.04
N VAL A 35 -1.76 -3.62 -17.89
CA VAL A 35 -2.44 -4.91 -17.78
C VAL A 35 -3.85 -4.66 -17.31
N ARG A 36 -4.83 -4.81 -18.21
CA ARG A 36 -6.25 -4.69 -17.88
C ARG A 36 -6.79 -6.01 -17.35
N ASP A 37 -7.25 -6.01 -16.11
CA ASP A 37 -7.82 -7.17 -15.44
C ASP A 37 -9.36 -7.12 -15.52
N ALA A 38 -9.89 -7.47 -16.69
CA ALA A 38 -11.31 -7.40 -17.07
C ALA A 38 -11.91 -5.99 -16.96
N GLY A 39 -13.25 -5.87 -17.14
CA GLY A 39 -13.95 -4.59 -17.06
C GLY A 39 -13.95 -3.80 -18.38
N PRO A 40 -14.34 -2.51 -18.36
CA PRO A 40 -14.42 -1.69 -19.56
C PRO A 40 -13.08 -1.60 -20.31
N PRO A 41 -13.10 -1.57 -21.65
CA PRO A 41 -11.88 -1.41 -22.46
C PRO A 41 -11.15 -0.10 -22.15
N VAL A 42 -9.83 -0.19 -21.94
CA VAL A 42 -8.96 0.98 -21.74
C VAL A 42 -8.11 1.32 -22.96
N ARG A 43 -8.32 0.62 -24.08
CA ARG A 43 -7.53 0.77 -25.30
C ARG A 43 -7.47 2.21 -25.81
N SER A 44 -8.60 2.93 -25.83
CA SER A 44 -8.62 4.33 -26.25
C SER A 44 -7.74 5.23 -25.38
N VAL A 45 -7.70 5.00 -24.08
CA VAL A 45 -6.81 5.72 -23.16
C VAL A 45 -5.36 5.38 -23.48
N VAL A 46 -5.01 4.10 -23.61
CA VAL A 46 -3.65 3.67 -23.92
C VAL A 46 -3.19 4.23 -25.28
N ASP A 47 -4.03 4.12 -26.31
CA ASP A 47 -3.69 4.60 -27.66
C ASP A 47 -3.47 6.12 -27.72
N SER A 48 -4.16 6.89 -26.88
CA SER A 48 -3.96 8.35 -26.80
C SER A 48 -2.57 8.75 -26.28
N TRP A 49 -1.87 7.87 -25.56
CA TRP A 49 -0.53 8.11 -25.03
C TRP A 49 0.61 7.47 -25.82
N LYS A 50 0.33 6.63 -26.81
CA LYS A 50 1.36 5.99 -27.65
C LYS A 50 2.31 6.95 -28.38
N PRO A 51 1.91 8.17 -28.77
CA PRO A 51 2.85 9.14 -29.33
C PRO A 51 3.96 9.56 -28.36
N ASP A 52 3.68 9.53 -27.04
CA ASP A 52 4.58 10.03 -26.01
C ASP A 52 5.27 8.91 -25.23
N LEU A 53 4.70 7.69 -25.21
CA LEU A 53 5.11 6.57 -24.38
C LEU A 53 5.20 5.25 -25.18
N ALA A 54 6.24 4.45 -24.92
CA ALA A 54 6.34 3.08 -25.40
C ALA A 54 5.37 2.20 -24.56
N LEU A 55 4.15 1.96 -25.07
CA LEU A 55 3.06 1.29 -24.38
C LEU A 55 2.72 -0.07 -24.96
N THR A 56 2.62 -1.06 -24.09
CA THR A 56 2.02 -2.38 -24.37
C THR A 56 0.73 -2.51 -23.55
N LEU A 57 -0.36 -2.98 -24.17
CA LEU A 57 -1.61 -3.31 -23.48
C LEU A 57 -1.80 -4.82 -23.51
N ILE A 58 -2.01 -5.41 -22.34
CA ILE A 58 -2.37 -6.81 -22.16
C ILE A 58 -3.77 -6.85 -21.54
N ASP A 59 -4.66 -7.59 -22.17
CA ASP A 59 -6.03 -7.78 -21.69
C ASP A 59 -6.18 -9.16 -21.04
N ILE A 60 -6.69 -9.23 -19.82
CA ILE A 60 -6.99 -10.45 -19.08
C ILE A 60 -8.50 -10.59 -18.94
N GLU A 61 -9.01 -11.77 -19.25
CA GLU A 61 -10.44 -12.13 -19.09
C GLU A 61 -10.52 -13.63 -18.72
N PRO A 62 -11.30 -14.03 -17.72
CA PRO A 62 -12.01 -13.20 -16.75
C PRO A 62 -11.07 -12.52 -15.73
N ARG A 63 -11.62 -11.70 -14.80
CA ARG A 63 -10.86 -11.03 -13.75
C ARG A 63 -10.11 -12.04 -12.88
N GLN A 64 -8.81 -11.78 -12.66
CA GLN A 64 -7.90 -12.64 -11.91
C GLN A 64 -7.29 -11.96 -10.66
N GLY A 65 -7.43 -10.65 -10.52
CA GLY A 65 -6.89 -9.89 -9.40
C GLY A 65 -5.56 -9.20 -9.67
N VAL A 66 -5.23 -8.26 -8.79
CA VAL A 66 -4.07 -7.37 -8.96
C VAL A 66 -2.73 -8.11 -8.97
N SER A 67 -2.57 -9.16 -8.17
CA SER A 67 -1.37 -9.99 -8.13
C SER A 67 -1.13 -10.67 -9.48
N HIS A 68 -2.17 -11.27 -10.07
CA HIS A 68 -2.08 -11.90 -11.38
C HIS A 68 -1.78 -10.88 -12.48
N ALA A 69 -2.40 -9.71 -12.45
CA ALA A 69 -2.12 -8.64 -13.40
C ALA A 69 -0.65 -8.16 -13.32
N ARG A 70 -0.13 -7.97 -12.08
CA ARG A 70 1.28 -7.60 -11.89
C ARG A 70 2.24 -8.71 -12.36
N ASN A 71 1.94 -9.98 -12.08
CA ASN A 71 2.72 -11.12 -12.53
C ASN A 71 2.72 -11.25 -14.06
N THR A 72 1.57 -11.02 -14.70
CA THR A 72 1.44 -11.00 -16.17
C THR A 72 2.31 -9.88 -16.77
N GLY A 73 2.26 -8.68 -16.20
CA GLY A 73 3.11 -7.58 -16.62
C GLY A 73 4.61 -7.87 -16.41
N LEU A 74 4.96 -8.49 -15.28
CA LEU A 74 6.34 -8.90 -14.97
C LEU A 74 6.87 -9.92 -15.99
N ALA A 75 6.04 -10.87 -16.40
CA ALA A 75 6.43 -11.86 -17.43
C ALA A 75 6.66 -11.23 -18.80
N ALA A 76 6.00 -10.11 -19.11
CA ALA A 76 6.16 -9.36 -20.35
C ALA A 76 7.28 -8.31 -20.29
N ALA A 77 7.83 -8.03 -19.12
CA ALA A 77 8.83 -7.00 -18.90
C ALA A 77 10.17 -7.34 -19.55
N ARG A 78 10.69 -6.43 -20.38
CA ARG A 78 11.97 -6.57 -21.09
C ARG A 78 13.08 -5.73 -20.48
N GLY A 79 12.74 -4.85 -19.54
CA GLY A 79 13.72 -4.00 -18.86
C GLY A 79 14.65 -4.78 -17.94
N GLU A 80 15.84 -4.26 -17.76
CA GLU A 80 16.78 -4.72 -16.73
C GLU A 80 16.23 -4.51 -15.32
N TYR A 81 15.39 -3.50 -15.20
CA TYR A 81 14.69 -3.15 -13.96
C TYR A 81 13.18 -3.14 -14.18
N VAL A 82 12.43 -3.37 -13.10
CA VAL A 82 10.97 -3.34 -13.08
C VAL A 82 10.48 -2.37 -12.01
N ALA A 83 9.41 -1.66 -12.32
CA ALA A 83 8.68 -0.78 -11.42
C ALA A 83 7.18 -1.13 -11.47
N PHE A 84 6.46 -0.81 -10.42
CA PHE A 84 5.01 -0.98 -10.36
C PHE A 84 4.36 0.37 -10.12
N LEU A 85 3.30 0.66 -10.86
CA LEU A 85 2.52 1.89 -10.70
C LEU A 85 1.04 1.51 -10.70
N ASP A 86 0.38 1.66 -9.57
CA ASP A 86 -1.06 1.47 -9.52
C ASP A 86 -1.77 2.58 -10.33
N ASP A 87 -2.86 2.24 -11.00
CA ASP A 87 -3.53 3.15 -11.94
C ASP A 87 -4.13 4.39 -11.28
N ASP A 88 -4.25 4.41 -9.95
CA ASP A 88 -4.70 5.54 -9.15
C ASP A 88 -3.57 6.29 -8.42
N ASP A 89 -2.30 5.96 -8.70
CA ASP A 89 -1.13 6.64 -8.17
C ASP A 89 -0.36 7.42 -9.24
N ILE A 90 0.65 8.17 -8.84
CA ILE A 90 1.54 8.87 -9.76
C ILE A 90 3.00 8.81 -9.33
N PHE A 91 3.89 8.75 -10.31
CA PHE A 91 5.31 9.04 -10.11
C PHE A 91 5.58 10.55 -10.20
N LEU A 92 6.44 11.06 -9.35
CA LEU A 92 7.01 12.41 -9.51
C LEU A 92 8.07 12.41 -10.61
N PRO A 93 8.35 13.52 -11.28
CA PRO A 93 9.15 13.56 -12.50
C PRO A 93 10.53 12.89 -12.43
N GLY A 94 11.20 12.92 -11.28
CA GLY A 94 12.53 12.32 -11.08
C GLY A 94 12.55 10.88 -10.58
N HIS A 95 11.40 10.20 -10.42
CA HIS A 95 11.33 8.88 -9.79
C HIS A 95 12.18 7.83 -10.51
N LEU A 96 11.97 7.64 -11.80
CA LEU A 96 12.69 6.63 -12.58
C LEU A 96 14.18 6.96 -12.75
N GLU A 97 14.53 8.23 -12.79
CA GLU A 97 15.93 8.69 -12.89
C GLU A 97 16.72 8.41 -11.62
N ALA A 98 16.17 8.79 -10.46
CA ALA A 98 16.78 8.52 -9.16
C ALA A 98 16.94 7.01 -8.91
N ALA A 99 15.93 6.23 -9.24
CA ALA A 99 15.98 4.78 -9.12
C ALA A 99 17.02 4.16 -10.04
N HIS A 100 17.07 4.59 -11.32
CA HIS A 100 18.05 4.08 -12.29
C HIS A 100 19.49 4.39 -11.85
N HIS A 101 19.77 5.59 -11.37
CA HIS A 101 21.11 5.96 -10.89
C HIS A 101 21.53 5.08 -9.72
N ALA A 102 20.66 4.92 -8.70
CA ALA A 102 20.96 4.10 -7.52
C ALA A 102 21.17 2.62 -7.83
N LEU A 103 20.37 2.05 -8.75
CA LEU A 103 20.51 0.65 -9.16
C LEU A 103 21.73 0.38 -10.05
N LYS A 104 22.07 1.35 -10.93
CA LYS A 104 23.22 1.24 -11.82
C LYS A 104 24.54 1.18 -11.05
N ASP A 105 24.63 1.85 -9.90
CA ASP A 105 25.81 1.83 -9.03
C ASP A 105 26.04 0.45 -8.35
N GLY A 106 25.07 -0.49 -8.47
CA GLY A 106 25.20 -1.86 -7.98
C GLY A 106 25.22 -2.03 -6.48
N ARG A 107 24.83 -0.99 -5.72
CA ARG A 107 24.81 -0.99 -4.25
C ARG A 107 23.54 -1.63 -3.67
N ALA A 108 22.52 -1.78 -4.49
CA ALA A 108 21.25 -2.41 -4.14
C ALA A 108 20.65 -3.09 -5.37
N ASP A 109 19.77 -4.08 -5.13
CA ASP A 109 19.02 -4.77 -6.18
C ASP A 109 17.59 -4.25 -6.27
N ALA A 110 17.10 -3.60 -5.21
CA ALA A 110 15.83 -2.92 -5.16
C ALA A 110 15.99 -1.57 -4.44
N VAL A 111 15.42 -0.52 -5.02
CA VAL A 111 15.40 0.81 -4.41
C VAL A 111 13.98 1.31 -4.34
N TYR A 112 13.68 2.14 -3.34
CA TYR A 112 12.36 2.77 -3.22
C TYR A 112 12.48 4.19 -2.71
N GLY A 113 11.62 5.06 -3.23
CA GLY A 113 11.46 6.40 -2.72
C GLY A 113 10.40 6.48 -1.62
N GLY A 114 10.28 7.64 -1.00
CA GLY A 114 9.15 7.93 -0.15
C GLY A 114 7.87 8.15 -0.96
N ALA A 115 6.73 7.83 -0.36
CA ALA A 115 5.41 8.13 -0.91
C ALA A 115 4.71 9.20 -0.07
N LEU A 116 4.09 10.17 -0.73
CA LEU A 116 3.19 11.14 -0.13
C LEU A 116 1.77 10.58 -0.16
N VAL A 117 1.14 10.40 0.98
CA VAL A 117 -0.23 9.86 1.06
C VAL A 117 -1.23 11.00 0.94
N SER A 118 -2.07 10.98 -0.11
CA SER A 118 -3.04 12.03 -0.35
C SER A 118 -4.49 11.52 -0.35
N PRO A 119 -5.40 12.15 0.41
CA PRO A 119 -6.82 11.83 0.39
C PRO A 119 -7.56 12.45 -0.81
N ARG A 120 -6.87 13.18 -1.66
CA ARG A 120 -7.41 13.87 -2.84
C ARG A 120 -6.46 13.70 -4.02
N TRP A 121 -6.97 13.85 -5.23
CA TRP A 121 -6.14 13.86 -6.43
C TRP A 121 -5.16 15.05 -6.40
N ILE A 122 -3.88 14.75 -6.52
CA ILE A 122 -2.80 15.71 -6.75
C ILE A 122 -1.93 15.20 -7.90
N GLU A 123 -1.32 16.11 -8.63
CA GLU A 123 -0.53 15.79 -9.83
C GLU A 123 0.96 16.15 -9.65
N ASP A 124 1.27 16.79 -8.53
CA ASP A 124 2.62 17.21 -8.15
C ASP A 124 2.69 17.43 -6.64
N LEU A 125 3.91 17.66 -6.12
CA LEU A 125 4.06 18.03 -4.72
C LEU A 125 3.35 19.37 -4.45
N PRO A 126 2.54 19.46 -3.38
CA PRO A 126 1.97 20.74 -2.97
C PRO A 126 3.07 21.74 -2.67
N ARG A 127 3.01 22.93 -3.27
CA ARG A 127 4.01 24.01 -3.04
C ARG A 127 3.87 24.63 -1.66
N ASP A 128 2.65 24.68 -1.16
CA ASP A 128 2.27 25.50 0.01
C ASP A 128 2.11 24.72 1.30
N ASP A 129 2.08 23.39 1.29
CA ASP A 129 2.01 22.56 2.50
C ASP A 129 2.49 21.11 2.31
N PRO A 130 3.79 20.88 2.19
CA PRO A 130 4.32 19.50 2.17
C PRO A 130 4.21 18.81 3.56
N GLY A 131 3.92 19.55 4.62
CA GLY A 131 3.82 19.02 6.00
C GLY A 131 2.45 18.48 6.41
N SER A 132 1.37 18.83 5.71
CA SER A 132 0.01 18.40 6.07
C SER A 132 -0.33 16.98 5.61
N LEU A 133 0.38 16.46 4.61
CA LEU A 133 0.16 15.13 4.07
C LEU A 133 1.07 14.10 4.76
N GLN A 134 0.52 12.91 4.99
CA GLN A 134 1.28 11.82 5.59
C GLN A 134 2.37 11.33 4.61
N ARG A 135 3.54 11.00 5.16
CA ARG A 135 4.70 10.53 4.40
C ARG A 135 5.01 9.09 4.76
N LYS A 136 5.36 8.29 3.77
CA LYS A 136 5.98 6.97 3.92
C LYS A 136 7.43 7.10 3.43
N ASP A 137 8.32 7.55 4.29
CA ASP A 137 9.72 7.92 3.98
C ASP A 137 10.69 7.23 4.94
N TYR A 138 10.61 5.92 5.00
CA TYR A 138 11.37 5.12 5.96
C TYR A 138 12.65 4.56 5.34
N VAL A 139 13.79 4.76 6.00
CA VAL A 139 15.02 4.05 5.66
C VAL A 139 14.82 2.55 5.81
N PHE A 140 15.42 1.76 4.92
CA PHE A 140 15.24 0.30 4.95
C PHE A 140 15.76 -0.30 6.28
N ASN A 141 14.97 -1.20 6.84
CA ASN A 141 15.36 -2.01 7.99
C ASN A 141 14.78 -3.42 7.81
N ASP A 142 15.67 -4.36 7.60
CA ASP A 142 15.34 -5.74 7.27
C ASP A 142 14.53 -6.45 8.38
N ALA A 143 14.90 -6.24 9.65
CA ALA A 143 14.18 -6.82 10.77
C ALA A 143 12.78 -6.20 10.95
N TYR A 144 12.64 -4.87 10.72
CA TYR A 144 11.34 -4.21 10.78
C TYR A 144 10.41 -4.60 9.63
N LEU A 145 10.96 -5.00 8.48
CA LEU A 145 10.16 -5.56 7.38
C LEU A 145 9.46 -6.87 7.78
N LEU A 146 10.02 -7.64 8.72
CA LEU A 146 9.35 -8.81 9.30
C LEU A 146 8.20 -8.45 10.25
N VAL A 147 8.13 -7.18 10.70
CA VAL A 147 7.06 -6.68 11.60
C VAL A 147 5.92 -6.06 10.82
N ALA A 148 6.22 -5.21 9.83
CA ALA A 148 5.22 -4.40 9.15
C ALA A 148 5.65 -4.03 7.73
N ASN A 149 4.67 -3.89 6.82
CA ASN A 149 4.91 -3.30 5.51
C ASN A 149 4.99 -1.78 5.62
N TYR A 150 6.11 -1.21 5.20
CA TYR A 150 6.32 0.23 5.13
C TYR A 150 6.82 0.69 3.75
N VAL A 151 7.08 -0.25 2.85
CA VAL A 151 7.48 0.04 1.45
C VAL A 151 6.22 0.07 0.59
N HIS A 152 5.96 1.20 -0.04
CA HIS A 152 4.82 1.35 -0.94
C HIS A 152 5.13 0.74 -2.31
N THR A 153 4.22 -0.06 -2.86
CA THR A 153 4.38 -0.75 -4.16
C THR A 153 4.72 0.23 -5.28
N GLY A 154 4.00 1.37 -5.35
CA GLY A 154 4.25 2.43 -6.31
C GLY A 154 5.53 3.25 -6.08
N SER A 155 6.39 2.89 -5.13
CA SER A 155 7.66 3.60 -4.89
C SER A 155 8.89 2.78 -5.25
N ILE A 156 8.73 1.49 -5.55
CA ILE A 156 9.84 0.56 -5.71
C ILE A 156 10.24 0.39 -7.17
N VAL A 157 11.54 0.33 -7.41
CA VAL A 157 12.14 -0.16 -8.65
C VAL A 157 13.19 -1.20 -8.27
N ALA A 158 13.14 -2.37 -8.90
CA ALA A 158 14.02 -3.49 -8.60
C ALA A 158 14.69 -4.04 -9.87
N ARG A 159 15.83 -4.72 -9.74
CA ARG A 159 16.33 -5.59 -10.81
C ARG A 159 15.22 -6.52 -11.24
N ASN A 160 15.14 -6.77 -12.54
CA ASN A 160 14.10 -7.63 -13.09
C ASN A 160 14.23 -9.05 -12.53
N PHE A 161 13.23 -9.49 -11.79
CA PHE A 161 13.17 -10.80 -11.16
C PHE A 161 12.28 -11.81 -11.92
N SER A 162 11.87 -11.49 -13.15
CA SER A 162 11.01 -12.38 -13.96
C SER A 162 11.64 -13.76 -14.24
N SER A 163 12.95 -13.86 -14.18
CA SER A 163 13.69 -15.15 -14.32
C SER A 163 13.79 -15.95 -13.01
N THR A 164 13.40 -15.38 -11.88
CA THR A 164 13.40 -16.06 -10.58
C THR A 164 12.02 -16.70 -10.30
N THR A 165 11.88 -17.36 -9.16
CA THR A 165 10.59 -17.87 -8.67
C THR A 165 9.77 -16.83 -7.90
N ALA A 166 10.35 -15.65 -7.62
CA ALA A 166 9.64 -14.60 -6.87
C ALA A 166 8.47 -14.03 -7.70
N ARG A 167 7.28 -14.05 -7.13
CA ARG A 167 6.03 -13.55 -7.72
C ARG A 167 5.15 -12.96 -6.64
N PHE A 168 4.22 -12.10 -7.04
CA PHE A 168 3.09 -11.76 -6.19
C PHE A 168 2.27 -13.02 -5.94
N ASP A 169 1.92 -13.27 -4.70
CA ASP A 169 1.07 -14.40 -4.32
C ASP A 169 -0.38 -14.11 -4.76
N GLU A 170 -0.90 -14.91 -5.70
CA GLU A 170 -2.22 -14.70 -6.30
C GLU A 170 -3.37 -15.15 -5.38
N GLU A 171 -3.07 -15.89 -4.31
CA GLU A 171 -4.05 -16.26 -3.28
C GLU A 171 -4.23 -15.14 -2.24
N MET A 172 -3.30 -14.19 -2.17
CA MET A 172 -3.37 -13.07 -1.26
C MET A 172 -4.19 -11.92 -1.87
N THR A 173 -5.20 -11.48 -1.15
CA THR A 173 -6.05 -10.34 -1.55
C THR A 173 -5.55 -9.00 -1.00
N HIS A 174 -4.66 -9.02 -0.02
CA HIS A 174 -4.06 -7.86 0.65
C HIS A 174 -2.65 -8.20 1.12
N CYS A 175 -1.78 -7.20 1.17
CA CYS A 175 -0.38 -7.33 1.60
C CYS A 175 0.46 -8.28 0.71
N GLU A 176 0.04 -8.53 -0.52
CA GLU A 176 0.76 -9.33 -1.52
C GLU A 176 2.12 -8.71 -1.88
N ASP A 177 2.20 -7.38 -1.81
CA ASP A 177 3.42 -6.61 -1.96
C ASP A 177 4.41 -6.87 -0.82
N TRP A 178 3.92 -6.90 0.41
CA TRP A 178 4.76 -7.20 1.58
C TRP A 178 5.37 -8.60 1.50
N ASP A 179 4.59 -9.60 1.10
CA ASP A 179 5.09 -10.95 0.87
C ASP A 179 6.18 -10.98 -0.21
N LEU A 180 5.97 -10.26 -1.31
CA LEU A 180 6.96 -10.17 -2.37
C LEU A 180 8.25 -9.50 -1.90
N TRP A 181 8.19 -8.42 -1.11
CA TRP A 181 9.41 -7.78 -0.57
C TRP A 181 10.18 -8.73 0.35
N LEU A 182 9.49 -9.50 1.18
CA LEU A 182 10.11 -10.54 2.00
C LEU A 182 10.70 -11.66 1.14
N THR A 183 10.01 -12.10 0.09
CA THR A 183 10.50 -13.10 -0.84
C THR A 183 11.77 -12.64 -1.57
N LEU A 184 11.77 -11.42 -2.11
CA LEU A 184 12.95 -10.85 -2.77
C LEU A 184 14.12 -10.73 -1.78
N ARG A 185 13.88 -10.25 -0.57
CA ARG A 185 14.92 -10.06 0.44
C ARG A 185 15.47 -11.39 0.96
N ARG A 186 14.59 -12.31 1.32
CA ARG A 186 14.94 -13.53 2.09
C ARG A 186 15.26 -14.73 1.23
N MET A 187 14.64 -14.86 0.06
CA MET A 187 14.81 -16.01 -0.83
C MET A 187 15.66 -15.68 -2.05
N ALA A 188 15.47 -14.51 -2.64
CA ALA A 188 16.24 -14.11 -3.82
C ALA A 188 17.51 -13.29 -3.48
N GLY A 189 17.73 -12.92 -2.21
CA GLY A 189 18.94 -12.25 -1.73
C GLY A 189 19.05 -10.79 -2.16
N TYR A 190 17.95 -10.11 -2.50
CA TYR A 190 17.95 -8.73 -2.94
C TYR A 190 18.31 -7.78 -1.79
N ASP A 191 19.25 -6.89 -2.04
CA ASP A 191 19.52 -5.76 -1.16
C ASP A 191 18.62 -4.58 -1.48
N PHE A 192 18.03 -3.99 -0.43
CA PHE A 192 17.09 -2.87 -0.54
C PHE A 192 17.72 -1.58 -0.05
N ALA A 193 17.49 -0.48 -0.76
CA ALA A 193 17.91 0.85 -0.31
C ALA A 193 16.78 1.89 -0.48
N PHE A 194 16.74 2.84 0.45
CA PHE A 194 15.85 4.00 0.41
C PHE A 194 16.55 5.15 -0.31
N LEU A 195 15.85 5.81 -1.24
CA LEU A 195 16.40 6.89 -2.07
C LEU A 195 16.56 8.23 -1.34
N GLY A 196 15.96 8.39 -0.15
CA GLY A 196 16.05 9.61 0.66
C GLY A 196 14.96 10.64 0.40
N ASP A 197 14.32 10.63 -0.76
CA ASP A 197 13.33 11.62 -1.19
C ASP A 197 11.94 11.05 -1.43
N ILE A 198 10.93 11.92 -1.41
CA ILE A 198 9.58 11.58 -1.89
C ILE A 198 9.61 11.54 -3.40
N THR A 199 9.24 10.40 -3.98
CA THR A 199 9.29 10.17 -5.44
C THR A 199 7.97 9.76 -6.07
N CYS A 200 6.95 9.51 -5.25
CA CYS A 200 5.61 9.17 -5.74
C CYS A 200 4.52 9.72 -4.83
N VAL A 201 3.29 9.68 -5.32
CA VAL A 201 2.09 10.01 -4.54
C VAL A 201 1.19 8.79 -4.53
N TYR A 202 0.83 8.38 -3.32
CA TYR A 202 -0.15 7.34 -3.03
C TYR A 202 -1.51 7.98 -2.71
N HIS A 203 -2.50 7.75 -3.57
CA HIS A 203 -3.83 8.34 -3.40
C HIS A 203 -4.75 7.41 -2.59
N GLN A 204 -4.95 7.74 -1.31
CA GLN A 204 -5.98 7.12 -0.47
C GLN A 204 -7.27 7.94 -0.50
N LEU A 205 -7.95 7.93 -1.63
CA LEU A 205 -9.16 8.73 -1.82
C LEU A 205 -10.28 8.28 -0.87
N GLN A 206 -11.06 9.26 -0.38
CA GLN A 206 -12.26 9.02 0.43
C GLN A 206 -13.41 8.45 -0.42
N ARG A 207 -13.18 7.32 -1.07
CA ARG A 207 -14.15 6.57 -1.87
C ARG A 207 -14.07 5.09 -1.49
N PRO A 208 -15.12 4.28 -1.73
CA PRO A 208 -15.00 2.86 -1.58
C PRO A 208 -13.82 2.34 -2.42
N SER A 209 -12.82 1.83 -1.75
CA SER A 209 -11.61 1.21 -2.33
C SER A 209 -11.41 -0.16 -1.67
N ALA A 210 -10.55 -0.99 -2.22
CA ALA A 210 -10.18 -2.25 -1.59
C ALA A 210 -9.70 -2.02 -0.14
N VAL A 211 -8.90 -0.97 0.09
CA VAL A 211 -8.39 -0.61 1.42
C VAL A 211 -9.51 -0.16 2.35
N SER A 212 -10.38 0.77 1.93
CA SER A 212 -11.47 1.27 2.80
C SER A 212 -12.53 0.20 3.06
N SER A 213 -12.83 -0.66 2.07
CA SER A 213 -13.77 -1.77 2.21
C SER A 213 -13.25 -2.86 3.15
N ALA A 214 -11.93 -3.03 3.24
CA ALA A 214 -11.31 -4.01 4.12
C ALA A 214 -11.61 -3.77 5.61
N TYR A 215 -11.95 -2.54 6.00
CA TYR A 215 -12.33 -2.20 7.39
C TYR A 215 -13.83 -2.34 7.67
N LEU A 216 -14.60 -2.93 6.76
CA LEU A 216 -16.03 -3.17 6.96
C LEU A 216 -16.34 -4.56 7.54
N THR A 217 -15.35 -5.42 7.65
CA THR A 217 -15.50 -6.81 8.14
C THR A 217 -14.49 -7.13 9.23
N SER A 218 -14.86 -8.03 10.13
CA SER A 218 -14.01 -8.56 11.19
C SER A 218 -13.98 -10.11 11.10
N PRO A 219 -12.80 -10.76 11.21
CA PRO A 219 -11.49 -10.13 11.13
C PRO A 219 -11.24 -9.45 9.80
N THR A 220 -10.48 -8.35 9.81
CA THR A 220 -10.19 -7.61 8.57
C THR A 220 -9.33 -8.46 7.62
N PRO A 221 -9.37 -8.20 6.29
CA PRO A 221 -8.42 -8.82 5.36
C PRO A 221 -6.96 -8.56 5.75
N PHE A 222 -6.64 -7.41 6.33
CA PHE A 222 -5.30 -7.09 6.82
C PHE A 222 -4.90 -7.94 8.03
N THR A 223 -5.82 -8.20 8.98
CA THR A 223 -5.62 -9.12 10.10
C THR A 223 -5.26 -10.52 9.60
N ARG A 224 -6.04 -11.03 8.63
CA ARG A 224 -5.80 -12.34 8.02
C ARG A 224 -4.47 -12.41 7.28
N ALA A 225 -4.18 -11.42 6.43
CA ALA A 225 -2.93 -11.35 5.67
C ALA A 225 -1.72 -11.28 6.59
N ARG A 226 -1.75 -10.47 7.65
CA ARG A 226 -0.67 -10.36 8.64
C ARG A 226 -0.45 -11.69 9.38
N SER A 227 -1.53 -12.35 9.80
CA SER A 227 -1.44 -13.65 10.46
C SER A 227 -0.78 -14.69 9.56
N HIS A 228 -1.18 -14.74 8.28
CA HIS A 228 -0.59 -15.60 7.26
C HIS A 228 0.91 -15.31 7.09
N LEU A 229 1.27 -14.04 6.89
CA LEU A 229 2.67 -13.62 6.70
C LEU A 229 3.56 -13.93 7.90
N TYR A 230 3.07 -13.75 9.12
CA TYR A 230 3.83 -14.11 10.32
C TYR A 230 4.06 -15.62 10.45
N GLY A 231 3.14 -16.43 9.93
CA GLY A 231 3.31 -17.89 9.82
C GLY A 231 4.29 -18.29 8.72
N LYS A 232 4.17 -17.68 7.52
CA LYS A 232 5.04 -17.94 6.37
C LYS A 232 6.49 -17.52 6.61
N TRP A 233 6.70 -16.42 7.35
CA TRP A 233 8.02 -15.84 7.64
C TRP A 233 8.34 -15.89 9.14
N PRO A 234 8.61 -17.09 9.72
CA PRO A 234 8.89 -17.23 11.14
C PRO A 234 10.22 -16.54 11.52
N THR A 235 10.33 -16.15 12.78
CA THR A 235 11.55 -15.54 13.33
C THR A 235 11.68 -15.88 14.82
N SER A 236 12.93 -16.00 15.28
CA SER A 236 13.27 -16.13 16.70
C SER A 236 13.86 -14.86 17.30
N ASP A 237 13.96 -13.77 16.51
CA ASP A 237 14.43 -12.47 17.01
C ASP A 237 13.44 -11.95 18.08
N PRO A 238 13.88 -11.78 19.35
CA PRO A 238 12.97 -11.40 20.43
C PRO A 238 12.32 -10.04 20.22
N LEU A 239 13.02 -9.09 19.59
CA LEU A 239 12.49 -7.77 19.32
C LEU A 239 11.39 -7.86 18.25
N VAL A 240 11.64 -8.56 17.15
CA VAL A 240 10.63 -8.77 16.10
C VAL A 240 9.41 -9.51 16.66
N VAL A 241 9.61 -10.54 17.48
CA VAL A 241 8.52 -11.28 18.14
C VAL A 241 7.66 -10.36 19.01
N ALA A 242 8.29 -9.51 19.83
CA ALA A 242 7.57 -8.55 20.69
C ALA A 242 6.72 -7.56 19.87
N TYR A 243 7.24 -7.05 18.75
CA TYR A 243 6.52 -6.12 17.90
C TYR A 243 5.41 -6.80 17.07
N ARG A 244 5.62 -8.04 16.65
CA ARG A 244 4.56 -8.87 16.03
C ARG A 244 3.42 -9.13 17.01
N GLU A 245 3.73 -9.40 18.27
CA GLU A 245 2.72 -9.57 19.31
C GLU A 245 1.94 -8.29 19.57
N TRP A 246 2.60 -7.14 19.54
CA TRP A 246 1.91 -5.85 19.59
C TRP A 246 0.93 -5.69 18.42
N PHE A 247 1.32 -6.05 17.19
CA PHE A 247 0.41 -5.98 16.03
C PHE A 247 -0.73 -7.00 16.12
N ARG A 248 -0.54 -8.18 16.70
CA ARG A 248 -1.66 -9.10 16.96
C ARG A 248 -2.69 -8.48 17.91
N ARG A 249 -2.22 -7.81 18.97
CA ARG A 249 -3.11 -7.07 19.89
C ARG A 249 -3.79 -5.88 19.20
N PHE A 250 -3.07 -5.21 18.31
CA PHE A 250 -3.65 -4.14 17.47
C PHE A 250 -4.77 -4.70 16.59
N ASP A 251 -4.55 -5.81 15.92
CA ASP A 251 -5.54 -6.47 15.06
C ASP A 251 -6.77 -6.90 15.87
N THR A 252 -6.58 -7.57 17.00
CA THR A 252 -7.68 -7.97 17.90
C THR A 252 -8.50 -6.75 18.35
N ARG A 253 -7.84 -5.64 18.68
CA ARG A 253 -8.53 -4.43 19.13
C ARG A 253 -9.24 -3.72 17.98
N LEU A 254 -8.66 -3.72 16.78
CA LEU A 254 -9.27 -3.18 15.57
C LEU A 254 -10.52 -3.98 15.18
N ASP A 255 -10.43 -5.31 15.17
CA ASP A 255 -11.55 -6.19 14.90
C ASP A 255 -12.69 -5.96 15.91
N SER A 256 -12.37 -5.90 17.21
CA SER A 256 -13.35 -5.53 18.26
C SER A 256 -13.96 -4.14 18.04
N HIS A 257 -13.19 -3.16 17.53
CA HIS A 257 -13.68 -1.81 17.22
C HIS A 257 -14.76 -1.88 16.13
N ILE A 258 -14.51 -2.67 15.08
CA ILE A 258 -15.43 -2.88 13.95
C ILE A 258 -16.68 -3.62 14.41
N ASP A 259 -16.53 -4.71 15.17
CA ASP A 259 -17.65 -5.52 15.68
C ASP A 259 -18.64 -4.72 16.53
N HIS A 260 -18.15 -3.70 17.23
CA HIS A 260 -18.98 -2.78 18.02
C HIS A 260 -19.47 -1.54 17.24
N GLY A 261 -19.30 -1.53 15.90
CA GLY A 261 -19.75 -0.45 15.03
C GLY A 261 -19.03 0.88 15.27
N ARG A 262 -17.84 0.86 15.87
CA ARG A 262 -17.05 2.08 16.12
C ARG A 262 -16.28 2.48 14.86
N PRO A 263 -16.16 3.79 14.56
CA PRO A 263 -15.43 4.25 13.40
C PRO A 263 -13.95 3.91 13.53
N VAL A 264 -13.37 3.34 12.47
CA VAL A 264 -11.92 3.10 12.39
C VAL A 264 -11.22 4.44 12.16
N PRO A 265 -10.24 4.81 12.99
CA PRO A 265 -9.50 6.04 12.79
C PRO A 265 -8.78 6.07 11.44
N PRO A 266 -8.77 7.21 10.72
CA PRO A 266 -8.09 7.32 9.45
C PRO A 266 -6.59 6.98 9.60
N HIS A 267 -6.05 6.28 8.62
CA HIS A 267 -4.63 5.91 8.58
C HIS A 267 -4.13 5.21 9.85
N VAL A 268 -4.98 4.45 10.53
CA VAL A 268 -4.65 3.84 11.84
C VAL A 268 -3.43 2.91 11.74
N TYR A 269 -3.33 2.17 10.64
CA TYR A 269 -2.19 1.26 10.39
C TYR A 269 -0.88 2.04 10.18
N GLU A 270 -0.91 3.05 9.32
CA GLU A 270 0.26 3.88 9.03
C GLU A 270 0.74 4.63 10.28
N ARG A 271 -0.19 5.09 11.10
CA ARG A 271 0.12 5.70 12.41
C ARG A 271 0.76 4.70 13.36
N ALA A 272 0.30 3.44 13.37
CA ALA A 272 0.91 2.36 14.16
C ALA A 272 2.35 2.09 13.70
N VAL A 273 2.55 1.90 12.39
CA VAL A 273 3.88 1.66 11.79
C VAL A 273 4.84 2.81 12.14
N ARG A 274 4.41 4.06 11.97
CA ARG A 274 5.22 5.25 12.28
C ARG A 274 5.56 5.35 13.77
N GLY A 275 4.55 5.18 14.63
CA GLY A 275 4.72 5.34 16.07
C GLY A 275 5.59 4.26 16.73
N LEU A 276 5.65 3.06 16.13
CA LEU A 276 6.47 1.96 16.65
C LEU A 276 7.93 2.02 16.17
N ARG A 277 8.19 2.63 15.01
CA ARG A 277 9.46 2.49 14.33
C ARG A 277 10.65 3.03 15.13
N SER A 278 10.53 4.20 15.74
CA SER A 278 11.62 4.79 16.52
C SER A 278 12.03 3.92 17.70
N GLY A 279 11.04 3.36 18.40
CA GLY A 279 11.28 2.40 19.48
C GLY A 279 11.96 1.13 18.98
N PHE A 280 11.52 0.59 17.83
CA PHE A 280 12.15 -0.59 17.23
C PHE A 280 13.61 -0.34 16.89
N LEU A 281 13.93 0.79 16.23
CA LEU A 281 15.30 1.17 15.87
C LEU A 281 16.19 1.40 17.10
N ALA A 282 15.62 1.81 18.23
CA ALA A 282 16.28 1.95 19.51
C ALA A 282 16.34 0.64 20.33
N SER A 283 15.89 -0.49 19.77
CA SER A 283 15.75 -1.77 20.46
C SER A 283 14.91 -1.69 21.75
N ALA A 284 13.99 -0.73 21.82
CA ALA A 284 13.07 -0.56 22.94
C ALA A 284 11.84 -1.47 22.79
N PRO A 285 11.16 -1.87 23.86
CA PRO A 285 9.91 -2.61 23.78
C PRO A 285 8.80 -1.76 23.10
N PRO A 286 7.82 -2.40 22.41
CA PRO A 286 6.74 -1.67 21.76
C PRO A 286 5.83 -0.96 22.78
N SER A 287 5.43 0.27 22.48
CA SER A 287 4.62 1.10 23.37
C SER A 287 3.19 0.57 23.52
N ALA A 288 2.80 0.18 24.73
CA ALA A 288 1.42 -0.17 25.04
C ALA A 288 0.49 1.07 25.00
N GLN A 289 1.00 2.25 25.35
CA GLN A 289 0.25 3.50 25.30
C GLN A 289 -0.15 3.85 23.87
N LEU A 290 0.73 3.67 22.88
CA LEU A 290 0.42 3.91 21.48
C LEU A 290 -0.80 3.10 21.01
N LEU A 291 -0.94 1.84 21.47
CA LEU A 291 -2.10 1.03 21.13
C LEU A 291 -3.41 1.61 21.70
N ALA A 292 -3.34 2.11 22.94
CA ALA A 292 -4.49 2.75 23.59
C ALA A 292 -4.88 4.08 22.89
N ASP A 293 -3.88 4.86 22.45
CA ASP A 293 -4.10 6.13 21.77
C ASP A 293 -4.67 5.95 20.35
N LEU A 294 -4.27 4.89 19.67
CA LEU A 294 -4.76 4.58 18.31
C LEU A 294 -6.17 3.98 18.32
N LEU A 295 -6.41 3.08 19.24
CA LEU A 295 -7.67 2.33 19.38
C LEU A 295 -8.07 2.28 20.85
N PRO A 296 -8.76 3.31 21.37
CA PRO A 296 -9.21 3.35 22.77
C PRO A 296 -10.07 2.14 23.11
N ALA A 297 -9.90 1.59 24.31
CA ALA A 297 -10.81 0.56 24.82
C ALA A 297 -12.24 1.09 24.88
N ALA A 298 -13.23 0.21 24.77
CA ALA A 298 -14.60 0.60 25.08
C ALA A 298 -14.63 1.09 26.51
N GLU A 299 -15.21 2.26 26.75
CA GLU A 299 -15.63 2.58 28.12
C GLU A 299 -16.61 1.48 28.56
N PRO A 300 -16.49 0.94 29.76
CA PRO A 300 -17.52 0.07 30.27
C PRO A 300 -18.84 0.86 30.16
N THR A 301 -19.79 0.31 29.40
CA THR A 301 -21.15 0.91 29.31
C THR A 301 -21.61 1.14 30.74
N GLY A 302 -21.59 2.40 31.14
CA GLY A 302 -22.09 2.79 32.46
C GLY A 302 -23.46 2.15 32.64
N THR A 303 -23.63 1.43 33.72
CA THR A 303 -24.90 0.88 34.18
C THR A 303 -25.96 1.95 33.92
N LEU A 304 -26.90 1.67 33.02
CA LEU A 304 -28.07 2.55 32.82
C LEU A 304 -28.69 2.77 34.19
N ALA A 305 -28.39 3.93 34.78
CA ALA A 305 -29.09 4.40 35.94
C ALA A 305 -30.59 4.39 35.61
N GLY A 306 -31.36 3.68 36.41
CA GLY A 306 -32.75 3.36 36.16
C GLY A 306 -33.56 4.55 35.63
N ARG A 307 -34.25 4.32 34.52
CA ARG A 307 -35.31 5.21 34.09
C ARG A 307 -36.35 5.27 35.21
N PRO A 308 -36.77 6.47 35.65
CA PRO A 308 -37.98 6.57 36.49
C PRO A 308 -39.18 6.13 35.65
N GLU A 309 -39.92 5.15 36.13
CA GLU A 309 -41.22 4.76 35.58
C GLU A 309 -42.18 5.98 35.66
N GLY A 310 -42.82 6.26 34.53
CA GLY A 310 -44.04 7.10 34.50
C GLY A 310 -43.94 8.42 33.75
N GLN A 311 -43.93 8.38 32.43
CA GLN A 311 -44.60 9.42 31.63
C GLN A 311 -45.18 8.82 30.33
N PRO A 312 -46.45 9.16 29.95
CA PRO A 312 -47.11 8.59 28.80
C PRO A 312 -46.62 9.20 27.46
N LEU A 313 -46.63 8.36 26.43
CA LEU A 313 -46.30 8.69 25.05
C LEU A 313 -47.20 9.81 24.51
N GLY A 314 -46.62 10.96 24.23
CA GLY A 314 -47.24 12.01 23.43
C GLY A 314 -47.12 11.67 21.96
N VAL A 315 -48.28 11.51 21.31
CA VAL A 315 -48.45 11.33 19.86
C VAL A 315 -48.05 12.63 19.17
N VAL A 316 -47.02 12.58 18.30
CA VAL A 316 -46.73 13.69 17.38
C VAL A 316 -47.30 13.32 16.02
N HIS A 317 -48.34 14.04 15.62
CA HIS A 317 -48.91 14.01 14.29
C HIS A 317 -47.92 14.48 13.23
N ALA A 318 -47.80 13.70 12.18
CA ALA A 318 -47.19 14.12 10.92
C ALA A 318 -48.09 15.15 10.22
N ALA A 319 -47.50 16.25 9.81
CA ALA A 319 -48.13 17.19 8.85
C ALA A 319 -47.14 17.46 7.72
N ARG A 320 -47.58 17.02 6.55
CA ARG A 320 -47.29 17.40 5.13
C ARG A 320 -45.88 17.82 4.74
#